data_27b6d924cc65443ee6f0b340af4c2cff
#
_entry.id   27b6d924cc65443ee6f0b340af4c2cff
#
_cell.length_a   1.000
_cell.length_b   1.000
_cell.length_c   1.000
_cell.angle_alpha   90.00
_cell.angle_beta   90.00
_cell.angle_gamma   90.00
#
_symmetry.space_group_name_H-M   'P 1'
#
loop_
_entity.id
_entity.type
_entity.pdbx_description
1 polymer ?
#
loop_
_entity_poly.entity_id
_entity_poly.type
_entity_poly.pdbx_seq_one_letter_code
_entity_poly.pdbx_strand_id
1 'polypeptide(L)'
;DDTLYSEKQYVKSGFNAVAEYLGRTDAADKLWNNFIMGKPAIDTYLNESGQMYKKNECLRVYRMHMPNLSLFDGVADLIDELKTNGIKVGIISDGRPNGQQNKLTALGLDNIVDDIIITDALGGEQFRKPCDIAFRIMQRRWGIPFEQMMYVGDNLNKDFQAPKQLGMQWLWVDNGQGLYKMLDGGLPILSLLEVIRN
;
A
#
# COMPACT_ATOMS: atom_id res chain seq x y z
N ASP A 1 0.35 -1.17 -0.85
CA ASP A 1 1.26 -1.88 0.07
C ASP A 1 1.18 -3.37 -0.28
N ASP A 2 2.24 -4.10 -0.14
CA ASP A 2 2.40 -5.56 -0.35
C ASP A 2 1.85 -6.15 -1.68
N THR A 3 1.16 -5.35 -2.49
CA THR A 3 0.72 -5.71 -3.85
C THR A 3 1.77 -5.30 -4.90
N LEU A 4 2.19 -4.03 -4.94
CA LEU A 4 3.12 -3.50 -5.94
C LEU A 4 4.53 -3.29 -5.39
N TYR A 5 4.68 -3.18 -4.07
CA TYR A 5 5.94 -3.01 -3.34
C TYR A 5 5.79 -3.55 -1.92
N SER A 6 6.89 -3.85 -1.22
CA SER A 6 6.84 -4.37 0.15
C SER A 6 6.60 -3.24 1.17
N GLU A 7 5.54 -3.34 1.98
CA GLU A 7 5.25 -2.38 3.06
C GLU A 7 6.39 -2.27 4.08
N LYS A 8 7.21 -3.32 4.22
CA LYS A 8 8.43 -3.28 5.05
C LYS A 8 9.39 -2.16 4.66
N GLN A 9 9.46 -1.79 3.37
CA GLN A 9 10.27 -0.65 2.91
C GLN A 9 9.75 0.67 3.51
N TYR A 10 8.42 0.87 3.50
CA TYR A 10 7.80 2.06 4.09
C TYR A 10 8.07 2.15 5.60
N VAL A 11 7.91 1.05 6.31
CA VAL A 11 8.16 1.00 7.76
C VAL A 11 9.62 1.33 8.07
N LYS A 12 10.58 0.72 7.35
CA LYS A 12 12.02 1.01 7.52
C LYS A 12 12.35 2.47 7.22
N SER A 13 11.84 3.00 6.10
CA SER A 13 12.02 4.39 5.72
C SER A 13 11.49 5.35 6.79
N GLY A 14 10.30 5.07 7.33
CA GLY A 14 9.72 5.85 8.41
C GLY A 14 10.52 5.80 9.71
N PHE A 15 11.09 4.65 10.06
CA PHE A 15 11.96 4.54 11.23
C PHE A 15 13.28 5.29 11.05
N ASN A 16 13.84 5.30 9.84
CA ASN A 16 15.01 6.12 9.53
C ASN A 16 14.70 7.61 9.72
N ALA A 17 13.56 8.09 9.21
CA ALA A 17 13.15 9.48 9.40
C ALA A 17 12.94 9.84 10.89
N VAL A 18 12.38 8.94 11.69
CA VAL A 18 12.25 9.13 13.14
C VAL A 18 13.61 9.15 13.82
N ALA A 19 14.54 8.28 13.44
CA ALA A 19 15.90 8.23 14.00
C ALA A 19 16.67 9.52 13.70
N GLU A 20 16.55 10.04 12.48
CA GLU A 20 17.12 11.33 12.08
C GLU A 20 16.53 12.47 12.90
N TYR A 21 15.20 12.55 13.04
CA TYR A 21 14.54 13.54 13.88
C TYR A 21 15.01 13.50 15.35
N LEU A 22 15.27 12.31 15.87
CA LEU A 22 15.76 12.13 17.24
C LEU A 22 17.26 12.44 17.40
N GLY A 23 18.00 12.55 16.29
CA GLY A 23 19.45 12.67 16.29
C GLY A 23 20.15 11.43 16.86
N ARG A 24 19.60 10.22 16.63
CA ARG A 24 20.06 8.96 17.23
C ARG A 24 20.30 7.91 16.16
N THR A 25 21.55 7.59 15.91
CA THR A 25 21.96 6.62 14.87
C THR A 25 21.51 5.19 15.17
N ASP A 26 21.33 4.84 16.43
CA ASP A 26 20.89 3.50 16.88
C ASP A 26 19.35 3.33 16.91
N ALA A 27 18.60 4.41 16.72
CA ALA A 27 17.15 4.37 16.89
C ALA A 27 16.45 3.58 15.79
N ALA A 28 16.89 3.67 14.54
CA ALA A 28 16.25 2.97 13.42
C ALA A 28 16.26 1.45 13.62
N ASP A 29 17.42 0.89 14.00
CA ASP A 29 17.54 -0.56 14.22
C ASP A 29 16.72 -1.02 15.42
N LYS A 30 16.68 -0.24 16.51
CA LYS A 30 15.86 -0.56 17.68
C LYS A 30 14.37 -0.50 17.37
N LEU A 31 13.93 0.51 16.63
CA LEU A 31 12.55 0.63 16.17
C LEU A 31 12.17 -0.55 15.28
N TRP A 32 13.05 -0.95 14.36
CA TRP A 32 12.83 -2.10 13.49
C TRP A 32 12.74 -3.40 14.29
N ASN A 33 13.65 -3.62 15.25
CA ASN A 33 13.62 -4.80 16.11
C ASN A 33 12.34 -4.88 16.95
N ASN A 34 11.90 -3.75 17.54
CA ASN A 34 10.63 -3.70 18.25
C ASN A 34 9.44 -4.05 17.32
N PHE A 35 9.47 -3.53 16.10
CA PHE A 35 8.43 -3.83 15.09
C PHE A 35 8.37 -5.31 14.72
N ILE A 36 9.53 -5.96 14.44
CA ILE A 36 9.58 -7.39 14.14
C ILE A 36 9.07 -8.24 15.31
N MET A 37 9.30 -7.78 16.55
CA MET A 37 8.80 -8.44 17.77
C MET A 37 7.30 -8.19 18.01
N GLY A 38 6.58 -7.49 17.11
CA GLY A 38 5.16 -7.16 17.26
C GLY A 38 4.86 -6.11 18.34
N LYS A 39 5.87 -5.37 18.79
CA LYS A 39 5.72 -4.31 19.78
C LYS A 39 5.30 -2.99 19.10
N PRO A 40 4.62 -2.06 19.81
CA PRO A 40 4.42 -0.70 19.33
C PRO A 40 5.76 0.04 19.28
N ALA A 41 6.45 -0.06 18.12
CA ALA A 41 7.88 0.24 17.99
C ALA A 41 8.30 1.61 18.53
N ILE A 42 7.59 2.68 18.11
CA ILE A 42 7.89 4.05 18.53
C ILE A 42 7.65 4.22 20.03
N ASP A 43 6.51 3.74 20.54
CA ASP A 43 6.17 3.88 21.95
C ASP A 43 7.17 3.13 22.84
N THR A 44 7.53 1.90 22.47
CA THR A 44 8.50 1.09 23.22
C THR A 44 9.86 1.78 23.25
N TYR A 45 10.37 2.22 22.10
CA TYR A 45 11.66 2.90 22.03
C TYR A 45 11.70 4.20 22.85
N LEU A 46 10.65 5.04 22.72
CA LEU A 46 10.58 6.30 23.44
C LEU A 46 10.45 6.12 24.96
N ASN A 47 9.74 5.09 25.40
CA ASN A 47 9.64 4.74 26.81
C ASN A 47 10.99 4.30 27.38
N GLU A 48 11.68 3.37 26.71
CA GLU A 48 13.00 2.88 27.10
C GLU A 48 14.08 3.98 27.12
N SER A 49 13.95 4.99 26.24
CA SER A 49 14.88 6.12 26.16
C SER A 49 14.49 7.33 27.00
N GLY A 50 13.37 7.27 27.75
CA GLY A 50 12.86 8.38 28.55
C GLY A 50 12.37 9.59 27.73
N GLN A 51 11.98 9.39 26.46
CA GLN A 51 11.64 10.45 25.52
C GLN A 51 10.16 10.44 25.09
N MET A 52 9.27 9.89 25.90
CA MET A 52 7.82 9.81 25.58
C MET A 52 7.19 11.18 25.24
N TYR A 53 7.74 12.27 25.72
CA TYR A 53 7.31 13.63 25.39
C TYR A 53 7.44 13.95 23.90
N LYS A 54 8.26 13.23 23.13
CA LYS A 54 8.44 13.37 21.67
C LYS A 54 7.47 12.52 20.85
N LYS A 55 6.58 11.72 21.46
CA LYS A 55 5.73 10.76 20.76
C LYS A 55 4.95 11.35 19.60
N ASN A 56 4.25 12.46 19.84
CA ASN A 56 3.41 13.07 18.80
C ASN A 56 4.23 13.53 17.59
N GLU A 57 5.41 14.11 17.83
CA GLU A 57 6.30 14.52 16.75
C GLU A 57 6.91 13.33 16.01
N CYS A 58 7.34 12.28 16.71
CA CYS A 58 7.83 11.06 16.07
C CYS A 58 6.75 10.42 15.19
N LEU A 59 5.49 10.36 15.67
CA LEU A 59 4.38 9.87 14.87
C LEU A 59 4.07 10.77 13.68
N ARG A 60 4.20 12.11 13.83
CA ARG A 60 4.04 13.05 12.73
C ARG A 60 5.13 12.84 11.68
N VAL A 61 6.39 12.78 12.11
CA VAL A 61 7.55 12.52 11.22
C VAL A 61 7.34 11.21 10.46
N TYR A 62 7.03 10.11 11.17
CA TYR A 62 6.76 8.81 10.56
C TYR A 62 5.66 8.86 9.50
N ARG A 63 4.57 9.61 9.74
CA ARG A 63 3.40 9.66 8.84
C ARG A 63 3.59 10.59 7.65
N MET A 64 4.46 11.58 7.78
CA MET A 64 4.62 12.65 6.80
C MET A 64 5.91 12.55 5.98
N HIS A 65 6.81 11.60 6.32
CA HIS A 65 8.07 11.49 5.60
C HIS A 65 7.86 11.18 4.13
N MET A 66 8.79 11.62 3.28
CA MET A 66 8.89 11.14 1.91
C MET A 66 9.63 9.80 1.96
N PRO A 67 8.96 8.67 1.63
CA PRO A 67 9.57 7.37 1.82
C PRO A 67 10.56 7.03 0.70
N ASN A 68 11.56 6.22 1.04
CA ASN A 68 12.44 5.59 0.05
C ASN A 68 11.85 4.22 -0.30
N LEU A 69 11.24 4.10 -1.47
CA LEU A 69 10.52 2.92 -1.93
C LEU A 69 10.92 2.53 -3.34
N SER A 70 10.83 1.24 -3.63
CA SER A 70 10.93 0.68 -4.98
C SER A 70 9.80 -0.32 -5.20
N LEU A 71 9.26 -0.36 -6.41
CA LEU A 71 8.35 -1.41 -6.84
C LEU A 71 9.03 -2.79 -6.78
N PHE A 72 8.25 -3.85 -6.68
CA PHE A 72 8.78 -5.19 -6.96
C PHE A 72 9.31 -5.25 -8.39
N ASP A 73 10.33 -6.08 -8.61
CA ASP A 73 10.95 -6.25 -9.92
C ASP A 73 9.90 -6.63 -10.98
N GLY A 74 9.95 -5.95 -12.13
CA GLY A 74 9.04 -6.19 -13.25
C GLY A 74 7.64 -5.53 -13.14
N VAL A 75 7.27 -4.91 -12.01
CA VAL A 75 5.93 -4.30 -11.85
C VAL A 75 5.75 -3.08 -12.75
N ALA A 76 6.79 -2.27 -12.94
CA ALA A 76 6.72 -1.13 -13.87
C ALA A 76 6.48 -1.60 -15.31
N ASP A 77 7.22 -2.61 -15.75
CA ASP A 77 7.08 -3.21 -17.07
C ASP A 77 5.70 -3.85 -17.28
N LEU A 78 5.17 -4.52 -16.22
CA LEU A 78 3.81 -5.06 -16.22
C LEU A 78 2.75 -3.97 -16.46
N ILE A 79 2.86 -2.83 -15.76
CA ILE A 79 1.92 -1.71 -15.92
C ILE A 79 2.02 -1.15 -17.35
N ASP A 80 3.22 -0.98 -17.88
CA ASP A 80 3.44 -0.50 -19.24
C ASP A 80 2.86 -1.46 -20.29
N GLU A 81 3.06 -2.77 -20.12
CA GLU A 81 2.50 -3.80 -21.01
C GLU A 81 0.95 -3.78 -20.97
N LEU A 82 0.34 -3.69 -19.80
CA LEU A 82 -1.12 -3.58 -19.67
C LEU A 82 -1.65 -2.37 -20.42
N LYS A 83 -1.04 -1.20 -20.25
CA LYS A 83 -1.45 0.04 -20.92
C LYS A 83 -1.23 -0.01 -22.43
N THR A 84 -0.13 -0.60 -22.89
CA THR A 84 0.15 -0.80 -24.33
C THR A 84 -0.91 -1.69 -24.99
N ASN A 85 -1.47 -2.64 -24.23
CA ASN A 85 -2.60 -3.47 -24.68
C ASN A 85 -3.98 -2.81 -24.50
N GLY A 86 -4.03 -1.52 -24.17
CA GLY A 86 -5.28 -0.76 -24.04
C GLY A 86 -6.04 -1.02 -22.72
N ILE A 87 -5.40 -1.67 -21.74
CA ILE A 87 -5.98 -1.95 -20.42
C ILE A 87 -5.72 -0.75 -19.52
N LYS A 88 -6.77 -0.17 -18.94
CA LYS A 88 -6.65 0.89 -17.94
C LYS A 88 -6.17 0.33 -16.60
N VAL A 89 -5.22 1.02 -15.99
CA VAL A 89 -4.65 0.67 -14.69
C VAL A 89 -4.95 1.75 -13.68
N GLY A 90 -5.57 1.38 -12.56
CA GLY A 90 -5.89 2.32 -11.47
C GLY A 90 -5.52 1.79 -10.11
N ILE A 91 -5.40 2.69 -9.14
CA ILE A 91 -5.07 2.38 -7.76
C ILE A 91 -6.20 2.82 -6.82
N ILE A 92 -6.64 1.90 -5.95
CA ILE A 92 -7.48 2.19 -4.78
C ILE A 92 -6.66 1.88 -3.54
N SER A 93 -6.31 2.92 -2.78
CA SER A 93 -5.44 2.80 -1.61
C SER A 93 -6.14 3.31 -0.34
N ASP A 94 -6.10 2.49 0.73
CA ASP A 94 -6.62 2.88 2.04
C ASP A 94 -5.57 3.61 2.84
N GLY A 95 -5.95 4.70 3.50
CA GLY A 95 -5.12 5.38 4.47
C GLY A 95 -5.11 6.91 4.34
N ARG A 96 -4.33 7.55 5.19
CA ARG A 96 -4.24 9.01 5.25
C ARG A 96 -3.76 9.60 3.93
N PRO A 97 -4.44 10.63 3.39
CA PRO A 97 -4.15 11.16 2.05
C PRO A 97 -2.69 11.52 1.84
N ASN A 98 -2.09 12.29 2.74
CA ASN A 98 -0.69 12.69 2.60
C ASN A 98 0.28 11.49 2.58
N GLY A 99 0.06 10.52 3.48
CA GLY A 99 0.93 9.35 3.54
C GLY A 99 0.84 8.47 2.29
N GLN A 100 -0.38 8.26 1.77
CA GLN A 100 -0.56 7.49 0.54
C GLN A 100 -0.04 8.26 -0.69
N GLN A 101 -0.26 9.58 -0.75
CA GLN A 101 0.30 10.40 -1.83
C GLN A 101 1.82 10.36 -1.85
N ASN A 102 2.48 10.49 -0.70
CA ASN A 102 3.95 10.39 -0.62
C ASN A 102 4.47 9.03 -1.12
N LYS A 103 3.75 7.93 -0.82
CA LYS A 103 4.09 6.59 -1.33
C LYS A 103 3.94 6.51 -2.86
N LEU A 104 2.83 7.00 -3.40
CA LEU A 104 2.58 7.02 -4.84
C LEU A 104 3.65 7.80 -5.59
N THR A 105 3.99 8.99 -5.10
CA THR A 105 5.03 9.85 -5.67
C THR A 105 6.41 9.22 -5.57
N ALA A 106 6.76 8.63 -4.42
CA ALA A 106 8.06 7.95 -4.24
C ALA A 106 8.24 6.74 -5.17
N LEU A 107 7.13 6.06 -5.53
CA LEU A 107 7.11 4.94 -6.47
C LEU A 107 6.95 5.37 -7.94
N GLY A 108 6.72 6.66 -8.21
CA GLY A 108 6.43 7.18 -9.55
C GLY A 108 5.08 6.73 -10.13
N LEU A 109 4.21 6.13 -9.30
CA LEU A 109 2.94 5.55 -9.73
C LEU A 109 1.93 6.61 -10.21
N ASP A 110 2.00 7.81 -9.66
CA ASP A 110 1.17 8.96 -10.06
C ASP A 110 1.38 9.39 -11.53
N ASN A 111 2.50 8.98 -12.15
CA ASN A 111 2.82 9.29 -13.54
C ASN A 111 2.50 8.14 -14.52
N ILE A 112 2.31 6.91 -14.02
CA ILE A 112 2.22 5.73 -14.90
C ILE A 112 0.83 5.07 -14.88
N VAL A 113 -0.01 5.32 -13.87
CA VAL A 113 -1.38 4.78 -13.82
C VAL A 113 -2.41 5.80 -14.34
N ASP A 114 -3.61 5.32 -14.70
CA ASP A 114 -4.64 6.14 -15.33
C ASP A 114 -5.55 6.84 -14.30
N ASP A 115 -5.72 6.29 -13.09
CA ASP A 115 -6.53 6.91 -12.03
C ASP A 115 -6.07 6.44 -10.66
N ILE A 116 -6.27 7.30 -9.64
CA ILE A 116 -5.91 7.02 -8.25
C ILE A 116 -7.05 7.47 -7.34
N ILE A 117 -7.45 6.61 -6.42
CA ILE A 117 -8.39 6.93 -5.36
C ILE A 117 -7.77 6.56 -4.00
N ILE A 118 -7.54 7.57 -3.17
CA ILE A 118 -7.18 7.37 -1.77
C ILE A 118 -8.46 7.43 -0.95
N THR A 119 -8.82 6.34 -0.31
CA THR A 119 -10.17 6.18 0.28
C THR A 119 -10.46 7.18 1.39
N ASP A 120 -9.49 7.49 2.27
CA ASP A 120 -9.71 8.48 3.34
C ASP A 120 -9.96 9.91 2.80
N ALA A 121 -9.49 10.22 1.58
CA ALA A 121 -9.78 11.50 0.93
C ALA A 121 -11.25 11.66 0.52
N LEU A 122 -12.01 10.57 0.49
CA LEU A 122 -13.46 10.59 0.22
C LEU A 122 -14.29 11.08 1.42
N GLY A 123 -13.68 11.23 2.60
CA GLY A 123 -14.35 11.73 3.79
C GLY A 123 -14.00 10.95 5.07
N GLY A 124 -13.00 10.08 5.05
CA GLY A 124 -12.47 9.37 6.23
C GLY A 124 -12.45 7.86 6.15
N GLU A 125 -12.15 7.21 7.27
CA GLU A 125 -11.86 5.78 7.35
C GLU A 125 -13.04 4.87 6.96
N GLN A 126 -14.28 5.36 7.05
CA GLN A 126 -15.48 4.63 6.65
C GLN A 126 -15.54 4.31 5.14
N PHE A 127 -14.72 4.98 4.33
CA PHE A 127 -14.61 4.72 2.89
C PHE A 127 -13.52 3.71 2.53
N ARG A 128 -12.75 3.23 3.54
CA ARG A 128 -11.76 2.18 3.31
C ARG A 128 -12.44 0.87 2.90
N LYS A 129 -11.74 0.06 2.16
CA LYS A 129 -12.16 -1.31 1.84
C LYS A 129 -12.49 -2.08 3.14
N PRO A 130 -13.60 -2.79 3.19
CA PRO A 130 -14.41 -3.30 2.08
C PRO A 130 -15.52 -2.36 1.55
N CYS A 131 -15.53 -1.05 1.84
CA CYS A 131 -16.48 -0.11 1.26
C CYS A 131 -16.34 -0.07 -0.27
N ASP A 132 -17.46 -0.15 -1.00
CA ASP A 132 -17.46 -0.24 -2.47
C ASP A 132 -17.43 1.11 -3.20
N ILE A 133 -17.51 2.23 -2.47
CA ILE A 133 -17.63 3.58 -3.04
C ILE A 133 -16.45 3.91 -3.99
N ALA A 134 -15.22 3.58 -3.60
CA ALA A 134 -14.04 3.84 -4.43
C ALA A 134 -14.12 3.08 -5.77
N PHE A 135 -14.59 1.84 -5.76
CA PHE A 135 -14.79 1.03 -6.97
C PHE A 135 -15.86 1.63 -7.88
N ARG A 136 -16.98 2.08 -7.30
CA ARG A 136 -18.07 2.75 -8.06
C ARG A 136 -17.61 4.08 -8.66
N ILE A 137 -16.80 4.86 -7.96
CA ILE A 137 -16.22 6.10 -8.49
C ILE A 137 -15.32 5.79 -9.68
N MET A 138 -14.42 4.82 -9.56
CA MET A 138 -13.51 4.42 -10.64
C MET A 138 -14.29 3.88 -11.85
N GLN A 139 -15.27 3.03 -11.63
CA GLN A 139 -16.16 2.51 -12.65
C GLN A 139 -16.85 3.65 -13.45
N ARG A 140 -17.40 4.65 -12.75
CA ARG A 140 -18.06 5.80 -13.39
C ARG A 140 -17.09 6.64 -14.20
N ARG A 141 -15.88 6.90 -13.70
CA ARG A 141 -14.85 7.66 -14.41
C ARG A 141 -14.39 6.96 -15.68
N TRP A 142 -14.30 5.66 -15.65
CA TRP A 142 -13.83 4.87 -16.78
C TRP A 142 -14.92 4.49 -17.77
N GLY A 143 -16.15 4.43 -17.32
CA GLY A 143 -17.30 3.97 -18.13
C GLY A 143 -17.22 2.48 -18.49
N ILE A 144 -16.46 1.69 -17.73
CA ILE A 144 -16.24 0.27 -17.95
C ILE A 144 -17.17 -0.50 -17.00
N PRO A 145 -17.96 -1.50 -17.47
CA PRO A 145 -18.78 -2.31 -16.59
C PRO A 145 -17.92 -3.17 -15.65
N PHE A 146 -18.44 -3.47 -14.44
CA PHE A 146 -17.70 -4.18 -13.41
C PHE A 146 -17.22 -5.56 -13.84
N GLU A 147 -17.97 -6.24 -14.67
CA GLU A 147 -17.65 -7.58 -15.21
C GLU A 147 -16.40 -7.57 -16.10
N GLN A 148 -16.00 -6.39 -16.61
CA GLN A 148 -14.78 -6.17 -17.39
C GLN A 148 -13.64 -5.58 -16.55
N MET A 149 -13.83 -5.44 -15.25
CA MET A 149 -12.83 -4.94 -14.33
C MET A 149 -12.29 -6.06 -13.46
N MET A 150 -10.98 -6.01 -13.16
CA MET A 150 -10.33 -6.91 -12.23
C MET A 150 -9.74 -6.11 -11.07
N TYR A 151 -9.92 -6.60 -9.84
CA TYR A 151 -9.24 -6.08 -8.68
C TYR A 151 -8.10 -7.01 -8.26
N VAL A 152 -6.92 -6.44 -8.10
CA VAL A 152 -5.70 -7.15 -7.67
C VAL A 152 -5.28 -6.61 -6.31
N GLY A 153 -5.09 -7.48 -5.33
CA GLY A 153 -4.75 -7.08 -3.96
C GLY A 153 -4.14 -8.21 -3.15
N ASP A 154 -3.65 -7.87 -1.96
CA ASP A 154 -2.95 -8.79 -1.07
C ASP A 154 -3.77 -9.20 0.16
N ASN A 155 -4.75 -8.39 0.57
CA ASN A 155 -5.42 -8.56 1.85
C ASN A 155 -6.79 -9.22 1.73
N LEU A 156 -6.85 -10.54 2.01
CA LEU A 156 -8.08 -11.35 1.93
C LEU A 156 -9.22 -10.84 2.83
N ASN A 157 -8.92 -10.12 3.90
CA ASN A 157 -9.95 -9.67 4.84
C ASN A 157 -10.73 -8.45 4.35
N LYS A 158 -10.14 -7.63 3.46
CA LYS A 158 -10.77 -6.36 3.06
C LYS A 158 -10.85 -6.14 1.55
N ASP A 159 -9.93 -6.71 0.75
CA ASP A 159 -9.76 -6.31 -0.64
C ASP A 159 -10.82 -6.88 -1.58
N PHE A 160 -11.37 -8.06 -1.28
CA PHE A 160 -12.16 -8.83 -2.25
C PHE A 160 -13.67 -8.84 -1.99
N GLN A 161 -14.12 -8.34 -0.84
CA GLN A 161 -15.55 -8.32 -0.52
C GLN A 161 -16.33 -7.43 -1.51
N ALA A 162 -15.90 -6.19 -1.68
CA ALA A 162 -16.55 -5.26 -2.62
C ALA A 162 -16.43 -5.71 -4.09
N PRO A 163 -15.26 -6.08 -4.62
CA PRO A 163 -15.15 -6.64 -5.96
C PRO A 163 -16.09 -7.81 -6.23
N LYS A 164 -16.16 -8.78 -5.32
CA LYS A 164 -17.08 -9.93 -5.45
C LYS A 164 -18.54 -9.51 -5.49
N GLN A 165 -18.97 -8.60 -4.62
CA GLN A 165 -20.35 -8.09 -4.59
C GLN A 165 -20.72 -7.28 -5.84
N LEU A 166 -19.74 -6.63 -6.47
CA LEU A 166 -19.92 -5.84 -7.69
C LEU A 166 -19.83 -6.67 -8.98
N GLY A 167 -19.50 -7.96 -8.89
CA GLY A 167 -19.33 -8.82 -10.07
C GLY A 167 -18.00 -8.62 -10.80
N MET A 168 -17.00 -8.01 -10.16
CA MET A 168 -15.66 -7.85 -10.71
C MET A 168 -14.90 -9.19 -10.67
N GLN A 169 -13.96 -9.35 -11.59
CA GLN A 169 -12.90 -10.34 -11.43
C GLN A 169 -11.95 -9.90 -10.29
N TRP A 170 -11.22 -10.84 -9.72
CA TRP A 170 -10.26 -10.54 -8.67
C TRP A 170 -9.08 -11.52 -8.68
N LEU A 171 -7.93 -11.03 -8.27
CA LEU A 171 -6.70 -11.80 -8.12
C LEU A 171 -6.08 -11.52 -6.75
N TRP A 172 -5.88 -12.57 -5.96
CA TRP A 172 -5.14 -12.48 -4.71
C TRP A 172 -3.64 -12.64 -4.98
N VAL A 173 -2.87 -11.64 -4.55
CA VAL A 173 -1.42 -11.59 -4.76
C VAL A 173 -0.69 -11.87 -3.45
N ASP A 174 0.33 -12.73 -3.52
CA ASP A 174 1.34 -12.91 -2.49
C ASP A 174 2.73 -12.93 -3.14
N ASN A 175 3.48 -11.85 -2.95
CA ASN A 175 4.85 -11.72 -3.46
C ASN A 175 5.90 -12.31 -2.47
N GLY A 176 5.48 -12.97 -1.40
CA GLY A 176 6.35 -13.58 -0.39
C GLY A 176 7.12 -12.59 0.51
N GLN A 177 6.89 -11.29 0.33
CA GLN A 177 7.58 -10.23 1.06
C GLN A 177 6.66 -9.36 1.94
N GLY A 178 5.37 -9.68 1.98
CA GLY A 178 4.38 -8.95 2.75
C GLY A 178 4.67 -8.93 4.25
N LEU A 179 4.07 -7.97 4.95
CA LEU A 179 4.13 -7.88 6.41
C LEU A 179 3.34 -9.01 7.08
N TYR A 180 2.26 -9.42 6.45
CA TYR A 180 1.34 -10.41 7.00
C TYR A 180 1.30 -11.63 6.09
N LYS A 181 1.87 -12.74 6.57
CA LYS A 181 1.68 -14.03 5.90
C LYS A 181 0.29 -14.54 6.30
N MET A 182 -0.66 -14.46 5.37
CA MET A 182 -2.05 -14.81 5.68
C MET A 182 -2.40 -16.27 5.41
N LEU A 183 -2.14 -16.77 4.23
CA LEU A 183 -2.42 -18.14 3.80
C LEU A 183 -1.48 -18.51 2.65
N ASP A 184 -1.33 -19.80 2.38
CA ASP A 184 -0.66 -20.25 1.16
C ASP A 184 -1.67 -20.25 -0.01
N GLY A 185 -1.22 -19.86 -1.21
CA GLY A 185 -2.03 -19.94 -2.43
C GLY A 185 -2.26 -18.62 -3.19
N GLY A 186 -1.71 -17.50 -2.72
CA GLY A 186 -1.63 -16.27 -3.51
C GLY A 186 -0.64 -16.42 -4.67
N LEU A 187 -0.86 -15.67 -5.75
CA LEU A 187 0.03 -15.65 -6.92
C LEU A 187 0.96 -14.44 -6.87
N PRO A 188 2.20 -14.53 -7.39
CA PRO A 188 3.01 -13.34 -7.62
C PRO A 188 2.30 -12.35 -8.54
N ILE A 189 2.49 -11.04 -8.33
CA ILE A 189 1.85 -10.00 -9.16
C ILE A 189 2.12 -10.18 -10.66
N LEU A 190 3.30 -10.66 -11.03
CA LEU A 190 3.68 -10.87 -12.43
C LEU A 190 2.85 -11.97 -13.12
N SER A 191 2.20 -12.85 -12.37
CA SER A 191 1.27 -13.84 -12.95
C SER A 191 -0.01 -13.20 -13.52
N LEU A 192 -0.25 -11.90 -13.29
CA LEU A 192 -1.41 -11.19 -13.80
C LEU A 192 -1.53 -11.25 -15.32
N LEU A 193 -0.41 -11.15 -16.04
CA LEU A 193 -0.41 -11.26 -17.52
C LEU A 193 -0.87 -12.63 -18.01
N GLU A 194 -0.51 -13.70 -17.31
CA GLU A 194 -0.96 -15.05 -17.64
C GLU A 194 -2.46 -15.22 -17.39
N VAL A 195 -2.96 -14.63 -16.30
CA VAL A 195 -4.39 -14.67 -15.94
C VAL A 195 -5.25 -13.88 -16.92
N ILE A 196 -4.75 -12.75 -17.43
CA ILE A 196 -5.52 -11.90 -18.38
C ILE A 196 -5.53 -12.50 -19.80
N ARG A 197 -4.49 -13.26 -20.18
CA ARG A 197 -4.38 -13.89 -21.51
C ARG A 197 -5.20 -15.18 -21.66
N ASN A 198 -5.63 -15.80 -20.55
CA ASN A 198 -6.46 -17.00 -20.50
C ASN A 198 -7.95 -16.66 -20.34
#